data_a5c69b4150a3ffc31c367fe0f9a080c2
#
_entry.id   a5c69b4150a3ffc31c367fe0f9a080c2
#
_cell.length_a   1.000
_cell.length_b   1.000
_cell.length_c   1.000
_cell.angle_alpha   90.00
_cell.angle_beta   90.00
_cell.angle_gamma   90.00
#
_symmetry.space_group_name_H-M   'P 1'
#
loop_
_entity.id
_entity.type
_entity.pdbx_description
1 polymer ?
#
loop_
_entity_poly.entity_id
_entity_poly.type
_entity_poly.pdbx_seq_one_letter_code
_entity_poly.pdbx_strand_id
1 'polypeptide(L)'
;MWAGLPVLGAFAARVAASLLKAIGLPELVTYSLEEYEAQALHLAREPDLLRHYRNRLVKNRFTQPLFDTDRFRRHIEAAYCRMWELWRQGEKPESFAIATVGDDEL
;
A
#
# COMPACT_ATOMS: atom_id res chain seq x y z
N MET A 1 9.12 0.03 -6.92
CA MET A 1 7.81 0.39 -7.51
C MET A 1 7.82 1.73 -8.25
N TRP A 2 8.38 2.77 -7.69
CA TRP A 2 8.46 4.07 -8.39
C TRP A 2 9.21 3.96 -9.72
N ALA A 3 10.26 3.14 -9.77
CA ALA A 3 11.06 2.90 -10.98
C ALA A 3 10.36 2.02 -12.05
N GLY A 4 9.13 1.58 -11.80
CA GLY A 4 8.38 0.74 -12.72
C GLY A 4 8.71 -0.75 -12.62
N LEU A 5 9.36 -1.18 -11.55
CA LEU A 5 9.69 -2.59 -11.31
C LEU A 5 8.68 -3.21 -10.37
N PRO A 6 7.92 -4.23 -10.79
CA PRO A 6 6.99 -4.95 -9.92
C PRO A 6 7.73 -5.66 -8.79
N VAL A 7 7.09 -5.73 -7.63
CA VAL A 7 7.62 -6.39 -6.43
C VAL A 7 6.63 -7.46 -5.99
N LEU A 8 7.14 -8.63 -5.66
CA LEU A 8 6.35 -9.74 -5.14
C LEU A 8 6.48 -9.78 -3.62
N GLY A 9 5.36 -9.81 -2.91
CA GLY A 9 5.33 -9.80 -1.45
C GLY A 9 4.82 -11.12 -0.87
N ALA A 10 5.48 -11.59 0.19
CA ALA A 10 5.04 -12.75 0.96
C ALA A 10 4.22 -12.29 2.17
N PHE A 11 3.40 -13.21 2.73
CA PHE A 11 2.51 -12.89 3.85
C PHE A 11 3.27 -12.41 5.09
N ALA A 12 4.48 -12.88 5.32
CA ALA A 12 5.31 -12.44 6.44
C ALA A 12 5.83 -11.01 6.26
N ALA A 13 5.82 -10.51 5.04
CA ALA A 13 6.28 -9.16 4.71
C ALA A 13 5.08 -8.19 4.65
N ARG A 14 4.48 -7.90 5.81
CA ARG A 14 3.26 -7.07 5.91
C ARG A 14 3.42 -5.69 5.26
N VAL A 15 4.60 -5.10 5.36
CA VAL A 15 4.88 -3.80 4.74
C VAL A 15 4.78 -3.91 3.23
N ALA A 16 5.36 -4.94 2.62
CA ALA A 16 5.28 -5.16 1.18
C ALA A 16 3.83 -5.35 0.72
N ALA A 17 3.04 -6.14 1.46
CA ALA A 17 1.63 -6.34 1.15
C ALA A 17 0.83 -5.03 1.20
N SER A 18 1.09 -4.20 2.21
CA SER A 18 0.46 -2.89 2.33
C SER A 18 0.81 -1.98 1.16
N LEU A 19 2.09 -1.95 0.77
CA LEU A 19 2.55 -1.15 -0.37
C LEU A 19 1.94 -1.63 -1.69
N LEU A 20 1.86 -2.94 -1.90
CA LEU A 20 1.26 -3.52 -3.10
C LEU A 20 -0.22 -3.17 -3.22
N LYS A 21 -0.95 -3.23 -2.11
CA LYS A 21 -2.36 -2.82 -2.08
C LYS A 21 -2.51 -1.32 -2.37
N ALA A 22 -1.64 -0.50 -1.80
CA ALA A 22 -1.69 0.95 -1.98
C ALA A 22 -1.35 1.40 -3.41
N ILE A 23 -0.59 0.60 -4.17
CA ILE A 23 -0.30 0.88 -5.58
C ILE A 23 -1.27 0.16 -6.55
N GLY A 24 -2.24 -0.57 -6.02
CA GLY A 24 -3.26 -1.23 -6.83
C GLY A 24 -2.80 -2.53 -7.50
N LEU A 25 -1.89 -3.25 -6.86
CA LEU A 25 -1.40 -4.55 -7.32
C LEU A 25 -1.58 -5.64 -6.24
N PRO A 26 -2.81 -5.84 -5.71
CA PRO A 26 -3.04 -6.82 -4.67
C PRO A 26 -2.78 -8.26 -5.13
N GLU A 27 -2.80 -8.53 -6.41
CA GLU A 27 -2.55 -9.86 -7.00
C GLU A 27 -1.11 -10.34 -6.75
N LEU A 28 -0.18 -9.42 -6.46
CA LEU A 28 1.21 -9.78 -6.18
C LEU A 28 1.46 -10.10 -4.70
N VAL A 29 0.44 -9.99 -3.85
CA VAL A 29 0.51 -10.41 -2.45
C VAL A 29 0.33 -11.92 -2.38
N THR A 30 1.27 -12.60 -1.71
CA THR A 30 1.20 -14.04 -1.47
C THR A 30 1.13 -14.32 0.02
N TYR A 31 0.53 -15.45 0.40
CA TYR A 31 0.23 -15.77 1.80
C TYR A 31 0.99 -16.99 2.31
N SER A 32 1.87 -17.57 1.50
CA SER A 32 2.75 -18.66 1.88
C SER A 32 4.02 -18.65 1.03
N LEU A 33 5.04 -19.34 1.48
CA LEU A 33 6.27 -19.50 0.68
C LEU A 33 6.02 -20.29 -0.60
N GLU A 34 5.08 -21.25 -0.55
CA GLU A 34 4.70 -22.03 -1.71
C GLU A 34 4.03 -21.17 -2.77
N GLU A 35 3.10 -20.31 -2.36
CA GLU A 35 2.46 -19.34 -3.28
C GLU A 35 3.47 -18.36 -3.84
N TYR A 36 4.41 -17.89 -3.00
CA TYR A 36 5.46 -16.98 -3.42
C TYR A 36 6.32 -17.59 -4.53
N GLU A 37 6.77 -18.83 -4.33
CA GLU A 37 7.56 -19.55 -5.32
C GLU A 37 6.79 -19.77 -6.63
N ALA A 38 5.54 -20.24 -6.52
CA ALA A 38 4.69 -20.48 -7.67
C ALA A 38 4.46 -19.20 -8.47
N GLN A 39 4.19 -18.08 -7.80
CA GLN A 39 3.97 -16.80 -8.45
C GLN A 39 5.23 -16.27 -9.10
N ALA A 40 6.38 -16.39 -8.43
CA ALA A 40 7.66 -15.98 -8.99
C ALA A 40 8.00 -16.75 -10.26
N LEU A 41 7.82 -18.07 -10.26
CA LEU A 41 8.02 -18.92 -11.44
C LEU A 41 7.05 -18.58 -12.56
N HIS A 42 5.79 -18.35 -12.22
CA HIS A 42 4.78 -17.98 -13.21
C HIS A 42 5.14 -16.67 -13.93
N LEU A 43 5.52 -15.65 -13.18
CA LEU A 43 5.94 -14.37 -13.73
C LEU A 43 7.20 -14.50 -14.58
N ALA A 44 8.15 -15.34 -14.17
CA ALA A 44 9.38 -15.57 -14.92
C ALA A 44 9.13 -16.27 -16.26
N ARG A 45 8.12 -17.14 -16.31
CA ARG A 45 7.77 -17.92 -17.52
C ARG A 45 6.81 -17.21 -18.46
N GLU A 46 6.14 -16.17 -18.00
CA GLU A 46 5.12 -15.43 -18.73
C GLU A 46 5.54 -13.96 -18.92
N PRO A 47 6.40 -13.66 -19.91
CA PRO A 47 6.87 -12.29 -20.13
C PRO A 47 5.75 -11.28 -20.39
N ASP A 48 4.66 -11.71 -21.01
CA ASP A 48 3.52 -10.84 -21.31
C ASP A 48 2.77 -10.45 -20.03
N LEU A 49 2.64 -11.38 -19.06
CA LEU A 49 2.04 -11.11 -17.77
C LEU A 49 2.90 -10.12 -16.97
N LEU A 50 4.20 -10.32 -16.97
CA LEU A 50 5.14 -9.40 -16.30
C LEU A 50 5.04 -7.99 -16.90
N ARG A 51 4.96 -7.90 -18.22
CA ARG A 51 4.78 -6.63 -18.93
C ARG A 51 3.45 -5.97 -18.55
N HIS A 52 2.39 -6.76 -18.42
CA HIS A 52 1.08 -6.27 -17.99
C HIS A 52 1.14 -5.63 -16.61
N TYR A 53 1.77 -6.29 -15.64
CA TYR A 53 1.95 -5.72 -14.30
C TYR A 53 2.83 -4.48 -14.32
N ARG A 54 3.88 -4.49 -15.11
CA ARG A 54 4.76 -3.31 -15.26
C ARG A 54 3.98 -2.11 -15.80
N ASN A 55 3.15 -2.32 -16.80
CA ASN A 55 2.32 -1.26 -17.39
C ASN A 55 1.29 -0.73 -16.39
N ARG A 56 0.66 -1.61 -15.61
CA ARG A 56 -0.24 -1.22 -14.52
C ARG A 56 0.49 -0.38 -13.48
N LEU A 57 1.68 -0.80 -13.11
CA LEU A 57 2.48 -0.08 -12.11
C LEU A 57 2.82 1.34 -12.58
N VAL A 58 3.25 1.50 -13.82
CA VAL A 58 3.54 2.82 -14.40
C VAL A 58 2.30 3.71 -14.41
N LYS A 59 1.14 3.17 -14.77
CA LYS A 59 -0.12 3.90 -14.75
C LYS A 59 -0.55 4.24 -13.32
N ASN A 60 -0.51 3.25 -12.41
CA ASN A 60 -1.00 3.39 -11.05
C ASN A 60 -0.12 4.31 -10.20
N ARG A 61 1.11 4.52 -10.58
CA ARG A 61 2.05 5.39 -9.87
C ARG A 61 1.47 6.78 -9.61
N PHE A 62 0.67 7.29 -10.54
CA PHE A 62 0.07 8.62 -10.43
C PHE A 62 -1.42 8.62 -10.07
N THR A 63 -2.05 7.44 -10.00
CA THR A 63 -3.50 7.34 -9.77
C THR A 63 -3.87 6.64 -8.46
N GLN A 64 -2.94 5.89 -7.87
CA GLN A 64 -3.18 5.12 -6.65
C GLN A 64 -2.57 5.80 -5.42
N PRO A 65 -3.06 5.47 -4.20
CA PRO A 65 -2.67 6.18 -2.98
C PRO A 65 -1.20 6.15 -2.61
N LEU A 66 -0.43 5.15 -3.03
CA LEU A 66 0.93 4.93 -2.53
C LEU A 66 1.83 6.16 -2.66
N PHE A 67 1.79 6.84 -3.80
CA PHE A 67 2.62 8.01 -4.06
C PHE A 67 1.83 9.33 -4.04
N ASP A 68 0.61 9.29 -3.50
CA ASP A 68 -0.19 10.48 -3.27
C ASP A 68 0.23 11.12 -1.94
N THR A 69 1.22 11.97 -2.01
CA THR A 69 1.82 12.63 -0.84
C THR A 69 0.81 13.53 -0.12
N ASP A 70 -0.06 14.19 -0.85
CA ASP A 70 -1.08 15.05 -0.25
C ASP A 70 -2.09 14.25 0.55
N ARG A 71 -2.52 13.11 0.03
CA ARG A 71 -3.40 12.19 0.76
C ARG A 71 -2.72 11.67 2.04
N PHE A 72 -1.45 11.30 1.97
CA PHE A 72 -0.68 10.88 3.15
C PHE A 72 -0.60 12.00 4.18
N ARG A 73 -0.33 13.24 3.74
CA ARG A 73 -0.29 14.41 4.61
C ARG A 73 -1.62 14.57 5.37
N ARG A 74 -2.74 14.49 4.69
CA ARG A 74 -4.07 14.61 5.31
C ARG A 74 -4.30 13.54 6.36
N HIS A 75 -3.91 12.30 6.09
CA HIS A 75 -4.05 11.20 7.03
C HIS A 75 -3.16 11.38 8.26
N ILE A 76 -1.90 11.80 8.09
CA ILE A 76 -1.00 11.98 9.22
C ILE A 76 -1.41 13.18 10.08
N GLU A 77 -1.89 14.24 9.46
CA GLU A 77 -2.43 15.40 10.19
C GLU A 77 -3.66 15.00 11.02
N ALA A 78 -4.56 14.19 10.45
CA ALA A 78 -5.71 13.67 11.19
C ALA A 78 -5.28 12.81 12.38
N ALA A 79 -4.22 12.01 12.21
CA ALA A 79 -3.66 11.22 13.30
C ALA A 79 -3.12 12.11 14.43
N TYR A 80 -2.40 13.17 14.10
CA TYR A 80 -1.89 14.12 15.09
C TYR A 80 -3.00 14.82 15.82
N CYS A 81 -4.07 15.22 15.15
CA CYS A 81 -5.24 15.81 15.78
C CYS A 81 -5.89 14.83 16.75
N ARG A 82 -6.00 13.57 16.38
CA ARG A 82 -6.55 12.53 17.25
C ARG A 82 -5.69 12.32 18.51
N MET A 83 -4.37 12.28 18.35
CA MET A 83 -3.44 12.18 19.49
C MET A 83 -3.61 13.36 20.45
N TRP A 84 -3.74 14.56 19.91
CA TRP A 84 -3.94 15.77 20.69
C TRP A 84 -5.26 15.75 21.47
N GLU A 85 -6.35 15.31 20.84
CA GLU A 85 -7.67 15.17 21.49
C GLU A 85 -7.61 14.18 22.65
N LEU A 86 -6.99 13.01 22.46
CA LEU A 86 -6.82 12.01 23.49
C LEU A 86 -6.06 12.58 24.70
N TRP A 87 -4.98 13.30 24.42
CA TRP A 87 -4.18 13.93 25.47
C TRP A 87 -4.99 14.99 26.23
N ARG A 88 -5.73 15.84 25.52
CA ARG A 88 -6.57 16.86 26.14
C ARG A 88 -7.65 16.30 27.05
N GLN A 89 -8.18 15.13 26.69
CA GLN A 89 -9.22 14.45 27.48
C GLN A 89 -8.63 13.70 28.68
N GLY A 90 -7.32 13.70 28.85
CA GLY A 90 -6.65 12.94 29.91
C GLY A 90 -6.59 11.44 29.66
N GLU A 91 -6.89 11.01 28.43
CA GLU A 91 -6.82 9.61 28.04
C GLU A 91 -5.37 9.12 27.93
N LYS A 92 -5.16 7.83 28.19
CA LYS A 92 -3.86 7.21 27.98
C LYS A 92 -3.61 7.02 26.48
N PRO A 93 -2.34 7.01 26.05
CA PRO A 93 -2.02 6.65 24.68
C PRO A 93 -2.61 5.30 24.31
N GLU A 94 -3.25 5.21 23.15
CA GLU A 94 -3.86 3.99 22.66
C GLU A 94 -3.65 3.86 21.16
N SER A 95 -3.71 2.63 20.64
CA SER A 95 -3.69 2.39 19.21
C SER A 95 -5.04 2.76 18.60
N PHE A 96 -5.01 3.40 17.46
CA PHE A 96 -6.22 3.76 16.72
C PHE A 96 -5.95 3.73 15.21
N ALA A 97 -7.02 3.65 14.44
CA ALA A 97 -6.97 3.77 12.99
C ALA A 97 -7.61 5.08 12.55
N ILE A 98 -7.06 5.68 11.52
CA ILE A 98 -7.62 6.87 10.89
C ILE A 98 -8.54 6.44 9.74
N ALA A 99 -9.77 6.96 9.75
CA ALA A 99 -10.70 6.76 8.65
C ALA A 99 -10.15 7.39 7.37
N THR A 100 -10.48 6.80 6.22
CA THR A 100 -10.08 7.34 4.93
C THR A 100 -10.61 8.76 4.77
N VAL A 101 -9.70 9.70 4.55
CA VAL A 101 -10.06 11.09 4.27
C VAL A 101 -10.28 11.21 2.75
N GLY A 102 -11.51 11.54 2.35
CA GLY A 102 -11.84 11.77 0.95
C GLY A 102 -11.27 13.08 0.43
N ASP A 103 -11.16 13.18 -0.88
CA ASP A 103 -10.62 14.39 -1.53
C ASP A 103 -11.52 15.62 -1.31
N ASP A 104 -12.78 15.38 -0.97
CA ASP A 104 -13.78 16.43 -0.77
C ASP A 104 -13.85 16.96 0.68
N GLU A 105 -13.04 16.43 1.59
CA GLU A 105 -13.05 16.77 3.03
C GLU A 105 -11.99 17.78 3.43
N LEU A 106 -11.55 18.57 2.50
CA LEU A 106 -10.56 19.62 2.76
C LEU A 106 -11.20 20.96 3.12
#